data_8caef3bdefd8f052255e39ef8b64d81b
#
_entry.id   8caef3bdefd8f052255e39ef8b64d81b
#
_cell.length_a   1.000
_cell.length_b   1.000
_cell.length_c   1.000
_cell.angle_alpha   90.00
_cell.angle_beta   90.00
_cell.angle_gamma   90.00
#
_symmetry.space_group_name_H-M   'P 1'
#
loop_
_entity.id
_entity.type
_entity.pdbx_description
1 polymer ?
#
loop_
_entity_poly.entity_id
_entity_poly.type
_entity_poly.pdbx_seq_one_letter_code
_entity_poly.pdbx_strand_id
1 'polypeptide(L)'
;MPKNIIQFEGISRFFHVGNEVVKALREVSLTITDNEFVAIMGPSGSGKSTMMNILGCLDTPTAGKYHLNSQDVSEMSDNDLAEVRNREIGFIFQTFNLLQRSTALENVMLP
;
A
#
# COMPACT_ATOMS: atom_id res chain seq x y z
N MET A 1 1.47 25.60 -1.89
CA MET A 1 0.87 24.73 -0.85
C MET A 1 1.21 23.30 -1.13
N PRO A 2 1.67 22.54 -0.15
CA PRO A 2 1.91 21.12 -0.36
C PRO A 2 0.61 20.42 -0.73
N LYS A 3 0.71 19.49 -1.66
CA LYS A 3 -0.42 18.68 -2.10
C LYS A 3 -0.47 17.41 -1.25
N ASN A 4 -1.67 17.02 -0.84
CA ASN A 4 -1.87 15.73 -0.16
C ASN A 4 -1.78 14.61 -1.20
N ILE A 5 -0.75 13.78 -1.07
CA ILE A 5 -0.53 12.66 -1.98
C ILE A 5 -1.26 11.41 -1.46
N ILE A 6 -1.18 11.15 -0.17
CA ILE A 6 -1.83 9.99 0.47
C ILE A 6 -2.76 10.47 1.55
N GLN A 7 -4.01 10.02 1.49
CA GLN A 7 -5.02 10.32 2.52
C GLN A 7 -5.72 9.03 2.90
N PHE A 8 -5.48 8.56 4.12
CA PHE A 8 -6.24 7.48 4.75
C PHE A 8 -7.29 8.08 5.65
N GLU A 9 -8.53 7.66 5.50
CA GLU A 9 -9.65 8.07 6.34
C GLU A 9 -10.32 6.85 6.94
N GLY A 10 -10.00 6.56 8.21
CA GLY A 10 -10.62 5.45 8.93
C GLY A 10 -10.37 4.09 8.31
N ILE A 11 -9.16 3.84 7.84
CA ILE A 11 -8.82 2.60 7.14
C ILE A 11 -8.78 1.43 8.13
N SER A 12 -9.55 0.39 7.82
CA SER A 12 -9.54 -0.87 8.55
C SER A 12 -9.25 -2.02 7.60
N ARG A 13 -8.51 -3.01 8.06
CA ARG A 13 -8.26 -4.23 7.31
C ARG A 13 -8.36 -5.43 8.23
N PHE A 14 -9.33 -6.29 7.96
CA PHE A 14 -9.59 -7.48 8.75
C PHE A 14 -9.36 -8.71 7.89
N PHE A 15 -8.71 -9.72 8.46
CA PHE A 15 -8.48 -10.99 7.80
C PHE A 15 -9.22 -12.09 8.55
N HIS A 16 -9.83 -13.00 7.81
CA HIS A 16 -10.48 -14.18 8.37
C HIS A 16 -9.50 -15.35 8.33
N VAL A 17 -9.14 -15.86 9.50
CA VAL A 17 -8.24 -17.00 9.65
C VAL A 17 -8.97 -18.07 10.44
N GLY A 18 -9.48 -19.10 9.75
CA GLY A 18 -10.31 -20.13 10.38
C GLY A 18 -11.60 -19.49 10.92
N ASN A 19 -11.85 -19.66 12.21
CA ASN A 19 -13.00 -19.06 12.90
C ASN A 19 -12.69 -17.70 13.54
N GLU A 20 -11.48 -17.19 13.35
CA GLU A 20 -11.04 -15.95 13.96
C GLU A 20 -10.99 -14.82 12.96
N VAL A 21 -11.18 -13.59 13.44
CA VAL A 21 -11.01 -12.37 12.65
C VAL A 21 -9.78 -11.64 13.19
N VAL A 22 -8.76 -11.49 12.34
CA VAL A 22 -7.58 -10.72 12.68
C VAL A 22 -7.78 -9.30 12.21
N LYS A 23 -7.80 -8.35 13.13
CA LYS A 23 -7.95 -6.93 12.86
C LYS A 23 -6.56 -6.30 12.71
N ALA A 24 -6.00 -6.41 11.53
CA ALA A 24 -4.65 -5.93 11.26
C ALA A 24 -4.56 -4.41 11.33
N LEU A 25 -5.58 -3.71 10.83
CA LEU A 25 -5.69 -2.25 10.94
C LEU A 25 -7.09 -1.90 11.45
N ARG A 26 -7.17 -0.91 12.35
CA ARG A 26 -8.43 -0.44 12.93
C ARG A 26 -8.51 1.07 12.79
N GLU A 27 -9.35 1.55 11.89
CA GLU A 27 -9.69 2.98 11.76
C GLU A 27 -8.46 3.88 11.75
N VAL A 28 -7.48 3.53 10.93
CA VAL A 28 -6.23 4.29 10.81
C VAL A 28 -6.46 5.46 9.86
N SER A 29 -6.10 6.65 10.32
CA SER A 29 -6.17 7.86 9.50
C SER A 29 -4.79 8.51 9.47
N LEU A 30 -4.34 8.89 8.27
CA LEU A 30 -3.09 9.62 8.11
C LEU A 30 -3.12 10.38 6.77
N THR A 31 -2.27 11.39 6.70
CA THR A 31 -2.10 12.17 5.48
C THR A 31 -0.61 12.34 5.23
N ILE A 32 -0.18 12.08 4.01
CA ILE A 32 1.19 12.30 3.56
C ILE A 32 1.16 13.31 2.42
N THR A 33 1.92 14.38 2.60
CA THR A 33 1.97 15.46 1.62
C THR A 33 3.13 15.25 0.65
N ASP A 34 3.11 16.05 -0.43
CA ASP A 34 4.14 16.05 -1.45
C ASP A 34 5.52 16.31 -0.85
N ASN A 35 6.52 15.58 -1.32
CA ASN A 35 7.92 15.67 -0.88
C ASN A 35 8.16 15.35 0.59
N GLU A 36 7.22 14.70 1.25
CA GLU A 36 7.37 14.30 2.64
C GLU A 36 8.05 12.93 2.74
N PHE A 37 8.97 12.78 3.69
CA PHE A 37 9.62 11.51 4.00
C PHE A 37 9.00 10.95 5.27
N VAL A 38 8.39 9.76 5.19
CA VAL A 38 7.64 9.17 6.31
C VAL A 38 8.18 7.78 6.61
N ALA A 39 8.37 7.47 7.88
CA ALA A 39 8.74 6.14 8.34
C ALA A 39 7.59 5.53 9.14
N ILE A 40 7.29 4.26 8.87
CA ILE A 40 6.30 3.49 9.62
C ILE A 40 7.06 2.54 10.52
N MET A 41 6.89 2.70 11.82
CA MET A 41 7.63 1.97 12.83
C MET A 41 6.69 1.17 13.72
N GLY A 42 7.19 0.07 14.24
CA GLY A 42 6.43 -0.79 15.16
C GLY A 42 7.00 -2.20 15.18
N PRO A 43 6.65 -2.98 16.20
CA PRO A 43 7.10 -4.38 16.29
C PRO A 43 6.44 -5.24 15.21
N SER A 44 6.98 -6.44 15.02
CA SER A 44 6.40 -7.45 14.14
C SER A 44 4.96 -7.73 14.58
N GLY A 45 4.05 -7.84 13.62
CA GLY A 45 2.63 -8.08 13.91
C GLY A 45 1.82 -6.83 14.24
N SER A 46 2.41 -5.64 14.13
CA SER A 46 1.71 -4.37 14.42
C SER A 46 0.87 -3.84 13.24
N GLY A 47 0.83 -4.55 12.12
CA GLY A 47 0.08 -4.12 10.94
C GLY A 47 0.91 -3.36 9.92
N LYS A 48 2.22 -3.23 10.10
CA LYS A 48 3.08 -2.49 9.18
C LYS A 48 3.01 -3.02 7.74
N SER A 49 3.12 -4.33 7.59
CA SER A 49 3.08 -4.96 6.25
C SER A 49 1.71 -4.76 5.60
N THR A 50 0.64 -4.88 6.38
CA THR A 50 -0.73 -4.64 5.90
C THR A 50 -0.88 -3.21 5.44
N MET A 51 -0.41 -2.24 6.23
CA MET A 51 -0.46 -0.84 5.86
C MET A 51 0.34 -0.56 4.59
N MET A 52 1.53 -1.12 4.47
CA MET A 52 2.36 -0.94 3.28
C MET A 52 1.71 -1.54 2.04
N ASN A 53 1.04 -2.67 2.16
CA ASN A 53 0.33 -3.28 1.04
C ASN A 53 -0.84 -2.41 0.56
N ILE A 54 -1.58 -1.81 1.48
CA ILE A 54 -2.68 -0.90 1.11
C ILE A 54 -2.12 0.40 0.51
N LEU A 55 -1.09 0.97 1.13
CA LEU A 55 -0.43 2.17 0.60
C LEU A 55 0.05 1.95 -0.82
N GLY A 56 0.60 0.78 -1.08
CA GLY A 56 1.15 0.43 -2.39
C GLY A 56 0.14 -0.10 -3.39
N CYS A 57 -1.14 -0.06 -3.09
CA CYS A 57 -2.20 -0.57 -3.98
C CYS A 57 -2.06 -2.06 -4.30
N LEU A 58 -1.45 -2.83 -3.39
CA LEU A 58 -1.39 -4.28 -3.48
C LEU A 58 -2.58 -4.95 -2.82
N ASP A 59 -3.33 -4.22 -2.02
CA ASP A 59 -4.52 -4.69 -1.33
C ASP A 59 -5.48 -3.53 -1.15
N THR A 60 -6.74 -3.83 -0.84
CA THR A 60 -7.76 -2.83 -0.57
C THR A 60 -8.17 -2.90 0.89
N PRO A 61 -8.63 -1.79 1.49
CA PRO A 61 -9.12 -1.81 2.87
C PRO A 61 -10.46 -2.55 2.97
N THR A 62 -10.73 -3.10 4.15
CA THR A 62 -12.05 -3.66 4.47
C THR A 62 -13.08 -2.52 4.64
N ALA A 63 -12.64 -1.41 5.21
CA ALA A 63 -13.47 -0.23 5.41
C ALA A 63 -12.58 1.01 5.38
N GLY A 64 -13.20 2.18 5.19
CA GLY A 64 -12.52 3.45 5.11
C GLY A 64 -12.26 3.88 3.68
N LYS A 65 -11.61 5.03 3.53
CA LYS A 65 -11.31 5.63 2.23
C LYS A 65 -9.82 5.87 2.09
N TYR A 66 -9.27 5.51 0.94
CA TYR A 66 -7.89 5.79 0.59
C TYR A 66 -7.86 6.59 -0.71
N HIS A 67 -7.36 7.82 -0.63
CA HIS A 67 -7.15 8.67 -1.79
C HIS A 67 -5.66 8.76 -2.08
N LEU A 68 -5.26 8.35 -3.27
CA LEU A 68 -3.89 8.45 -3.76
C LEU A 68 -3.87 9.48 -4.88
N ASN A 69 -3.12 10.56 -4.66
CA ASN A 69 -3.03 11.67 -5.60
C ASN A 69 -4.42 12.18 -6.04
N SER A 70 -5.30 12.36 -5.05
CA SER A 70 -6.69 12.83 -5.20
C SER A 70 -7.63 11.84 -5.91
N GLN A 71 -7.21 10.60 -6.10
CA GLN A 71 -8.02 9.56 -6.71
C GLN A 71 -8.40 8.51 -5.65
N ASP A 72 -9.70 8.22 -5.52
CA ASP A 72 -10.17 7.18 -4.60
C ASP A 72 -9.84 5.80 -5.16
N VAL A 73 -8.98 5.08 -4.44
CA VAL A 73 -8.54 3.75 -4.84
C VAL A 73 -9.10 2.65 -3.95
N SER A 74 -10.00 3.00 -3.01
CA SER A 74 -10.49 2.09 -1.97
C SER A 74 -11.25 0.90 -2.52
N GLU A 75 -11.95 1.06 -3.63
CA GLU A 75 -12.85 0.04 -4.18
C GLU A 75 -12.54 -0.31 -5.64
N MET A 76 -11.31 -0.04 -6.08
CA MET A 76 -10.90 -0.35 -7.44
C MET A 76 -10.72 -1.86 -7.66
N SER A 77 -10.95 -2.30 -8.90
CA SER A 77 -10.64 -3.67 -9.32
C SER A 77 -9.13 -3.91 -9.30
N ASP A 78 -8.73 -5.18 -9.32
CA ASP A 78 -7.31 -5.54 -9.34
C ASP A 78 -6.58 -4.95 -10.54
N ASN A 79 -7.23 -4.91 -11.70
CA ASN A 79 -6.66 -4.32 -12.91
C ASN A 79 -6.46 -2.81 -12.77
N ASP A 80 -7.43 -2.11 -12.21
CA ASP A 80 -7.34 -0.68 -11.98
C ASP A 80 -6.26 -0.34 -10.95
N LEU A 81 -6.17 -1.13 -9.88
CA LEU A 81 -5.12 -0.96 -8.87
C LEU A 81 -3.73 -1.20 -9.47
N ALA A 82 -3.60 -2.21 -10.34
CA ALA A 82 -2.32 -2.48 -11.00
C ALA A 82 -1.89 -1.31 -11.87
N GLU A 83 -2.82 -0.68 -12.57
CA GLU A 83 -2.54 0.49 -13.40
C GLU A 83 -2.11 1.70 -12.56
N VAL A 84 -2.83 1.96 -11.46
CA VAL A 84 -2.48 3.04 -10.52
C VAL A 84 -1.10 2.78 -9.92
N ARG A 85 -0.83 1.56 -9.48
CA ARG A 85 0.45 1.18 -8.90
C ARG A 85 1.60 1.40 -9.88
N ASN A 86 1.41 1.00 -11.13
CA ASN A 86 2.43 1.19 -12.18
C ASN A 86 2.72 2.66 -12.45
N ARG A 87 1.69 3.50 -12.41
CA ARG A 87 1.80 4.93 -12.72
C ARG A 87 2.32 5.76 -11.55
N GLU A 88 1.89 5.44 -10.32
CA GLU A 88 2.07 6.33 -9.17
C GLU A 88 3.09 5.82 -8.15
N ILE A 89 3.44 4.54 -8.17
CA ILE A 89 4.17 3.92 -7.05
C ILE A 89 5.38 3.15 -7.56
N GLY A 90 6.51 3.35 -6.86
CA GLY A 90 7.67 2.49 -7.01
C GLY A 90 7.92 1.72 -5.72
N PHE A 91 8.11 0.41 -5.82
CA PHE A 91 8.39 -0.45 -4.68
C PHE A 91 9.86 -0.82 -4.61
N ILE A 92 10.39 -0.81 -3.39
CA ILE A 92 11.68 -1.40 -3.07
C ILE A 92 11.42 -2.46 -2.01
N PHE A 93 11.65 -3.73 -2.36
CA PHE A 93 11.35 -4.84 -1.47
C PHE A 93 12.53 -5.17 -0.58
N GLN A 94 12.25 -5.67 0.63
CA GLN A 94 13.26 -6.11 1.57
C GLN A 94 13.99 -7.36 1.07
N THR A 95 13.30 -8.25 0.36
CA THR A 95 13.87 -9.47 -0.20
C THR A 95 14.18 -9.28 -1.68
N PHE A 96 15.07 -10.12 -2.20
CA PHE A 96 15.45 -10.07 -3.61
C PHE A 96 14.33 -10.66 -4.46
N ASN A 97 13.62 -9.81 -5.19
CA ASN A 97 12.57 -10.23 -6.13
C ASN A 97 13.11 -10.15 -7.56
N LEU A 98 14.26 -10.79 -7.78
CA LEU A 98 14.97 -10.78 -9.06
C LEU A 98 14.61 -12.01 -9.88
N LEU A 99 14.41 -11.82 -11.17
CA LEU A 99 14.24 -12.92 -12.12
C LEU A 99 15.63 -13.50 -12.41
N GLN A 100 15.80 -14.79 -12.15
CA GLN A 100 17.12 -15.44 -12.17
C GLN A 100 17.79 -15.43 -13.55
N ARG A 101 17.01 -15.41 -14.63
CA ARG A 101 17.53 -15.46 -16.00
C ARG A 101 17.44 -14.13 -16.72
N SER A 102 17.23 -13.06 -15.99
CA SER A 102 17.12 -11.72 -16.54
C SER A 102 18.33 -10.88 -16.16
N THR A 103 18.63 -9.89 -16.98
CA THR A 103 19.70 -8.94 -16.69
C THR A 103 19.29 -8.02 -15.52
N ALA A 104 20.28 -7.33 -14.94
CA ALA A 104 20.00 -6.33 -13.90
C ALA A 104 19.04 -5.25 -14.42
N LEU A 105 19.24 -4.80 -15.66
CA LEU A 105 18.38 -3.79 -16.28
C LEU A 105 16.95 -4.30 -16.43
N GLU A 106 16.74 -5.53 -16.88
CA GLU A 106 15.42 -6.11 -17.02
C GLU A 106 14.70 -6.18 -15.67
N ASN A 107 15.39 -6.56 -14.60
CA ASN A 107 14.82 -6.60 -13.26
C ASN A 107 14.40 -5.20 -12.78
N VAL A 108 15.19 -4.19 -13.04
CA VAL A 108 14.87 -2.80 -12.66
C VAL A 108 13.66 -2.29 -13.44
N MET A 109 13.45 -2.71 -14.67
CA MET A 109 12.39 -2.25 -15.55
C MET A 109 11.05 -2.99 -15.36
N LEU A 110 10.99 -3.95 -14.45
CA LEU A 110 9.81 -4.79 -14.22
C LEU A 110 8.92 -4.37 -13.02
N PRO A 111 8.86 -3.14 -12.57
CA PRO A 111 8.02 -2.77 -11.41
C PRO A 111 6.53 -3.04 -11.63
#